data_07e5703f51a42e0d092859bf7367e48b
#
_entry.id   07e5703f51a42e0d092859bf7367e48b
#
_cell.length_a   1.000
_cell.length_b   1.000
_cell.length_c   1.000
_cell.angle_alpha   90.00
_cell.angle_beta   90.00
_cell.angle_gamma   90.00
#
_symmetry.space_group_name_H-M   'P 1'
#
loop_
_entity.id
_entity.type
_entity.pdbx_description
1 polymer ?
#
loop_
_entity_poly.entity_id
_entity_poly.type
_entity_poly.pdbx_seq_one_letter_code
_entity_poly.pdbx_strand_id
1 'polypeptide(L)'
;MEHYKLLITVGIFFLNTSLVFSQENVNTNERDFRITKGKYYSSLTFSLDSRIAKNEDQLIRQVVDQNRYDYRIIGNGGYAIKDNMTLGLLAGYGRAREEITFVDENGENVTSKRLQQGLSLAPNMRNYIPIGKGQLQVLVQTELNVTFGESLQRTFRMDDIEKVEGDFVDLKLGISPGMVLFFDKHWAFETTVGIAGLSMRIEEEITNDDRDNRQRVVESGVDFRINLLQLNLGVAYYF
;
A
#
# COMPACT_ATOMS: atom_id res chain seq x y z
N MET A 1 -11.65 -20.36 -2.80
CA MET A 1 -10.59 -21.18 -3.44
C MET A 1 -10.30 -20.79 -4.91
N GLU A 2 -11.07 -19.88 -5.53
CA GLU A 2 -10.85 -19.44 -6.93
C GLU A 2 -10.03 -18.15 -7.07
N HIS A 3 -9.97 -17.29 -6.04
CA HIS A 3 -9.33 -15.96 -6.12
C HIS A 3 -7.80 -16.00 -6.26
N TYR A 4 -7.11 -17.05 -5.75
CA TYR A 4 -5.65 -17.17 -5.92
C TYR A 4 -5.23 -17.59 -7.34
N LYS A 5 -6.11 -18.24 -8.11
CA LYS A 5 -5.81 -18.58 -9.51
C LYS A 5 -5.72 -17.32 -10.37
N LEU A 6 -6.55 -16.31 -10.09
CA LEU A 6 -6.52 -15.02 -10.78
C LEU A 6 -5.22 -14.25 -10.48
N LEU A 7 -4.79 -14.23 -9.23
CA LEU A 7 -3.55 -13.57 -8.80
C LEU A 7 -2.30 -14.19 -9.43
N ILE A 8 -2.24 -15.52 -9.51
CA ILE A 8 -1.12 -16.24 -10.16
C ILE A 8 -1.12 -15.97 -11.67
N THR A 9 -2.30 -15.91 -12.31
CA THR A 9 -2.41 -15.65 -13.76
C THR A 9 -1.99 -14.22 -14.10
N VAL A 10 -2.35 -13.23 -13.29
CA VAL A 10 -1.92 -11.83 -13.46
C VAL A 10 -0.41 -11.68 -13.24
N GLY A 11 0.15 -12.35 -12.22
CA GLY A 11 1.60 -12.33 -11.96
C GLY A 11 2.42 -12.97 -13.10
N ILE A 12 1.94 -14.07 -13.69
CA ILE A 12 2.59 -14.74 -14.83
C ILE A 12 2.48 -13.89 -16.11
N PHE A 13 1.40 -13.15 -16.30
CA PHE A 13 1.23 -12.26 -17.45
C PHE A 13 2.24 -11.09 -17.42
N PHE A 14 2.49 -10.49 -16.25
CA PHE A 14 3.51 -9.45 -16.09
C PHE A 14 4.95 -9.96 -16.30
N LEU A 15 5.25 -11.18 -15.90
CA LEU A 15 6.56 -11.80 -16.10
C LEU A 15 6.85 -12.12 -17.58
N ASN A 16 5.84 -12.45 -18.38
CA ASN A 16 6.03 -12.79 -19.80
C ASN A 16 6.18 -11.57 -20.72
N THR A 17 5.64 -10.41 -20.36
CA THR A 17 5.77 -9.19 -21.19
C THR A 17 7.17 -8.59 -21.14
N SER A 18 7.95 -8.86 -20.08
CA SER A 18 9.33 -8.35 -19.95
C SER A 18 10.38 -9.13 -20.76
N LEU A 19 10.06 -10.33 -21.23
CA LEU A 19 11.02 -11.19 -21.96
C LEU A 19 11.04 -10.95 -23.49
N VAL A 20 10.10 -10.19 -24.04
CA VAL A 20 9.94 -10.05 -25.50
C VAL A 20 10.75 -8.90 -26.11
N PHE A 21 11.29 -7.97 -25.32
CA PHE A 21 11.90 -6.73 -25.82
C PHE A 21 13.41 -6.58 -25.60
N SER A 22 14.15 -7.67 -25.39
CA SER A 22 15.60 -7.60 -25.18
C SER A 22 16.40 -7.88 -26.45
N GLN A 23 16.35 -7.00 -27.43
CA GLN A 23 17.39 -6.89 -28.47
C GLN A 23 17.50 -5.45 -28.98
N GLU A 24 18.32 -4.65 -28.34
CA GLU A 24 18.79 -3.41 -28.95
C GLU A 24 20.30 -3.21 -28.69
N ASN A 25 20.99 -2.84 -29.78
CA ASN A 25 22.44 -2.74 -29.89
C ASN A 25 23.07 -1.76 -28.90
N VAL A 26 24.02 -2.25 -28.15
CA VAL A 26 24.83 -1.49 -27.18
C VAL A 26 25.89 -0.68 -27.94
N ASN A 27 25.69 0.61 -28.04
CA ASN A 27 26.75 1.56 -28.33
C ASN A 27 27.25 2.18 -27.03
N THR A 28 28.47 1.84 -26.65
CA THR A 28 29.15 2.23 -25.42
C THR A 28 29.59 3.68 -25.49
N ASN A 29 28.77 4.62 -25.00
CA ASN A 29 29.27 5.89 -24.48
C ASN A 29 28.23 6.51 -23.53
N GLU A 30 28.66 6.77 -22.31
CA GLU A 30 27.99 7.40 -21.17
C GLU A 30 26.63 6.78 -20.79
N ARG A 31 26.64 6.07 -19.66
CA ARG A 31 25.41 5.54 -19.06
C ARG A 31 24.53 6.71 -18.60
N ASP A 32 23.60 7.12 -19.43
CA ASP A 32 22.53 8.05 -19.04
C ASP A 32 21.35 7.24 -18.50
N PHE A 33 21.06 7.41 -17.21
CA PHE A 33 19.96 6.74 -16.52
C PHE A 33 18.67 7.57 -16.50
N ARG A 34 18.62 8.68 -17.23
CA ARG A 34 17.46 9.55 -17.27
C ARG A 34 16.26 8.83 -17.89
N ILE A 35 15.11 9.10 -17.33
CA ILE A 35 13.85 8.58 -17.85
C ILE A 35 13.39 9.55 -18.96
N THR A 36 13.65 9.19 -20.20
CA THR A 36 13.27 10.00 -21.36
C THR A 36 11.83 9.73 -21.77
N LYS A 37 11.21 10.72 -22.40
CA LYS A 37 9.88 10.57 -23.00
C LYS A 37 9.81 9.34 -23.92
N GLY A 38 8.72 8.57 -23.82
CA GLY A 38 8.51 7.38 -24.62
C GLY A 38 8.86 6.08 -23.91
N LYS A 39 9.62 6.12 -22.81
CA LYS A 39 9.93 4.92 -22.03
C LYS A 39 8.73 4.41 -21.25
N TYR A 40 8.63 3.11 -21.14
CA TYR A 40 7.72 2.43 -20.22
C TYR A 40 8.45 2.01 -18.94
N TYR A 41 7.71 1.80 -17.89
CA TYR A 41 8.23 1.16 -16.69
C TYR A 41 7.21 0.19 -16.12
N SER A 42 7.72 -0.82 -15.43
CA SER A 42 6.94 -1.68 -14.55
C SER A 42 7.69 -1.83 -13.23
N SER A 43 6.98 -1.85 -12.12
CA SER A 43 7.58 -2.08 -10.82
C SER A 43 6.74 -3.01 -9.96
N LEU A 44 7.42 -3.74 -9.07
CA LEU A 44 6.82 -4.55 -8.03
C LEU A 44 7.35 -4.04 -6.70
N THR A 45 6.44 -3.68 -5.82
CA THR A 45 6.74 -3.10 -4.51
C THR A 45 6.12 -3.94 -3.41
N PHE A 46 6.87 -4.11 -2.35
CA PHE A 46 6.45 -4.80 -1.14
C PHE A 46 6.58 -3.87 0.07
N SER A 47 5.58 -3.89 0.94
CA SER A 47 5.57 -3.15 2.19
C SER A 47 5.18 -4.08 3.32
N LEU A 48 5.91 -4.01 4.42
CA LEU A 48 5.63 -4.73 5.65
C LEU A 48 5.70 -3.76 6.81
N ASP A 49 4.64 -3.68 7.59
CA ASP A 49 4.61 -2.94 8.86
C ASP A 49 4.27 -3.91 10.00
N SER A 50 5.02 -3.82 11.07
CA SER A 50 4.80 -4.62 12.28
C SER A 50 4.95 -3.76 13.50
N ARG A 51 3.97 -3.80 14.40
CA ARG A 51 4.00 -3.11 15.68
C ARG A 51 3.67 -4.09 16.79
N ILE A 52 4.54 -4.13 17.79
CA ILE A 52 4.32 -4.84 19.05
C ILE A 52 4.46 -3.80 20.17
N ALA A 53 3.43 -3.64 20.98
CA ALA A 53 3.45 -2.76 22.14
C ALA A 53 2.92 -3.52 23.38
N LYS A 54 3.51 -3.25 24.54
CA LYS A 54 3.09 -3.84 25.83
C LYS A 54 3.00 -2.76 26.88
N ASN A 55 1.93 -2.78 27.69
CA ASN A 55 1.71 -1.86 28.81
C ASN A 55 1.86 -0.38 28.39
N GLU A 56 1.24 0.00 27.28
CA GLU A 56 1.27 1.36 26.73
C GLU A 56 0.00 2.10 27.19
N ASP A 57 0.19 3.19 27.94
CA ASP A 57 -0.92 4.07 28.30
C ASP A 57 -1.26 4.96 27.10
N GLN A 58 -2.43 4.73 26.53
CA GLN A 58 -3.02 5.62 25.53
C GLN A 58 -3.98 6.61 26.23
N LEU A 59 -4.15 7.79 25.63
CA LEU A 59 -4.95 8.88 26.20
C LEU A 59 -6.35 8.51 26.68
N ILE A 60 -6.95 7.44 26.15
CA ILE A 60 -8.34 7.05 26.41
C ILE A 60 -8.42 5.66 27.07
N ARG A 61 -7.39 4.81 26.91
CA ARG A 61 -7.40 3.43 27.41
C ARG A 61 -6.00 2.92 27.74
N GLN A 62 -5.91 2.05 28.72
CA GLN A 62 -4.69 1.33 29.03
C GLN A 62 -4.58 0.08 28.16
N VAL A 63 -3.58 0.06 27.27
CA VAL A 63 -3.30 -1.08 26.40
C VAL A 63 -2.35 -2.04 27.11
N VAL A 64 -2.79 -3.27 27.33
CA VAL A 64 -1.99 -4.33 27.95
C VAL A 64 -1.06 -4.97 26.94
N ASP A 65 -1.58 -5.31 25.76
CA ASP A 65 -0.82 -5.92 24.68
C ASP A 65 -1.41 -5.50 23.32
N GLN A 66 -0.54 -5.18 22.36
CA GLN A 66 -0.93 -4.87 20.98
C GLN A 66 0.05 -5.57 20.03
N ASN A 67 -0.51 -6.30 19.08
CA ASN A 67 0.23 -6.94 18.01
C ASN A 67 -0.44 -6.61 16.68
N ARG A 68 0.29 -5.95 15.77
CA ARG A 68 -0.21 -5.56 14.45
C ARG A 68 0.76 -5.98 13.36
N TYR A 69 0.22 -6.58 12.31
CA TYR A 69 0.91 -6.88 11.07
C TYR A 69 0.11 -6.34 9.90
N ASP A 70 0.78 -5.61 9.03
CA ASP A 70 0.23 -5.07 7.80
C ASP A 70 1.23 -5.37 6.68
N TYR A 71 0.77 -5.99 5.59
CA TYR A 71 1.58 -6.17 4.40
C TYR A 71 0.82 -5.77 3.15
N ARG A 72 1.56 -5.26 2.17
CA ARG A 72 1.03 -4.88 0.87
C ARG A 72 1.96 -5.34 -0.24
N ILE A 73 1.37 -5.78 -1.34
CA ILE A 73 2.04 -6.11 -2.59
C ILE A 73 1.42 -5.23 -3.66
N ILE A 74 2.26 -4.48 -4.38
CA ILE A 74 1.83 -3.45 -5.31
C ILE A 74 2.57 -3.64 -6.63
N GLY A 75 1.82 -3.86 -7.71
CA GLY A 75 2.31 -3.75 -9.08
C GLY A 75 2.01 -2.35 -9.61
N ASN A 76 2.95 -1.73 -10.27
CA ASN A 76 2.76 -0.43 -10.90
C ASN A 76 3.37 -0.45 -12.32
N GLY A 77 2.71 0.19 -13.26
CA GLY A 77 3.22 0.32 -14.62
C GLY A 77 2.79 1.65 -15.22
N GLY A 78 3.61 2.18 -16.12
CA GLY A 78 3.32 3.48 -16.72
C GLY A 78 4.21 3.83 -17.90
N TYR A 79 3.95 5.02 -18.41
CA TYR A 79 4.57 5.57 -19.60
C TYR A 79 5.10 6.99 -19.34
N ALA A 80 6.31 7.27 -19.83
CA ALA A 80 6.94 8.58 -19.74
C ALA A 80 6.34 9.54 -20.79
N ILE A 81 5.48 10.43 -20.32
CA ILE A 81 4.81 11.45 -21.15
C ILE A 81 5.73 12.62 -21.46
N LYS A 82 6.70 12.88 -20.59
CA LYS A 82 7.79 13.85 -20.74
C LYS A 82 9.06 13.26 -20.12
N ASP A 83 10.18 13.90 -20.39
CA ASP A 83 11.43 13.57 -19.68
C ASP A 83 11.23 13.73 -18.18
N ASN A 84 11.60 12.71 -17.43
CA ASN A 84 11.49 12.61 -15.99
C ASN A 84 10.05 12.72 -15.41
N MET A 85 9.04 12.42 -16.25
CA MET A 85 7.64 12.44 -15.80
C MET A 85 6.87 11.28 -16.42
N THR A 86 6.28 10.42 -15.59
CA THR A 86 5.46 9.30 -16.05
C THR A 86 4.03 9.40 -15.53
N LEU A 87 3.09 8.90 -16.32
CA LEU A 87 1.74 8.56 -15.88
C LEU A 87 1.61 7.04 -15.83
N GLY A 88 0.99 6.53 -14.80
CA GLY A 88 0.88 5.10 -14.56
C GLY A 88 -0.41 4.70 -13.86
N LEU A 89 -0.55 3.38 -13.73
CA LEU A 89 -1.61 2.74 -12.98
C LEU A 89 -0.98 1.74 -12.01
N LEU A 90 -1.38 1.85 -10.76
CA LEU A 90 -1.01 0.96 -9.68
C LEU A 90 -2.19 0.01 -9.40
N ALA A 91 -1.87 -1.26 -9.19
CA ALA A 91 -2.77 -2.26 -8.65
C ALA A 91 -2.11 -2.92 -7.43
N GLY A 92 -2.86 -3.06 -6.33
CA GLY A 92 -2.30 -3.58 -5.10
C GLY A 92 -3.26 -4.47 -4.34
N TYR A 93 -2.70 -5.33 -3.50
CA TYR A 93 -3.40 -6.10 -2.49
C TYR A 93 -2.75 -5.87 -1.14
N GLY A 94 -3.57 -5.59 -0.14
CA GLY A 94 -3.14 -5.40 1.24
C GLY A 94 -3.94 -6.25 2.22
N ARG A 95 -3.26 -6.64 3.30
CA ARG A 95 -3.90 -7.31 4.44
C ARG A 95 -3.27 -6.83 5.72
N ALA A 96 -4.14 -6.38 6.64
CA ALA A 96 -3.77 -5.96 7.99
C ALA A 96 -4.45 -6.87 9.02
N ARG A 97 -3.70 -7.26 10.05
CA ARG A 97 -4.20 -7.95 11.22
C ARG A 97 -3.75 -7.22 12.46
N GLU A 98 -4.69 -6.94 13.34
CA GLU A 98 -4.42 -6.33 14.63
C GLU A 98 -5.07 -7.15 15.74
N GLU A 99 -4.35 -7.35 16.82
CA GLU A 99 -4.84 -7.92 18.06
C GLU A 99 -4.46 -6.97 19.17
N ILE A 100 -5.44 -6.47 19.93
CA ILE A 100 -5.24 -5.53 21.00
C ILE A 100 -5.99 -6.01 22.24
N THR A 101 -5.30 -6.02 23.39
CA THR A 101 -5.90 -6.26 24.70
C THR A 101 -5.80 -4.97 25.51
N PHE A 102 -6.91 -4.50 26.00
CA PHE A 102 -7.02 -3.27 26.78
C PHE A 102 -7.91 -3.49 28.00
N VAL A 103 -7.76 -2.62 28.99
CA VAL A 103 -8.61 -2.62 30.19
C VAL A 103 -9.84 -1.76 29.90
N ASP A 104 -11.04 -2.31 30.11
CA ASP A 104 -12.30 -1.58 29.98
C ASP A 104 -12.61 -0.69 31.22
N GLU A 105 -13.75 0.00 31.20
CA GLU A 105 -14.20 0.87 32.29
C GLU A 105 -14.47 0.12 33.61
N ASN A 106 -14.71 -1.19 33.55
CA ASN A 106 -14.95 -2.06 34.68
C ASN A 106 -13.66 -2.65 35.25
N GLY A 107 -12.51 -2.37 34.64
CA GLY A 107 -11.20 -2.92 35.00
C GLY A 107 -10.94 -4.33 34.44
N GLU A 108 -11.74 -4.78 33.46
CA GLU A 108 -11.61 -6.11 32.87
C GLU A 108 -10.78 -6.07 31.58
N ASN A 109 -10.04 -7.15 31.33
CA ASN A 109 -9.29 -7.28 30.10
C ASN A 109 -10.21 -7.67 28.93
N VAL A 110 -10.28 -6.81 27.93
CA VAL A 110 -11.03 -7.03 26.68
C VAL A 110 -10.04 -7.22 25.54
N THR A 111 -10.19 -8.29 24.76
CA THR A 111 -9.35 -8.55 23.59
C THR A 111 -10.14 -8.32 22.32
N SER A 112 -9.64 -7.43 21.45
CA SER A 112 -10.20 -7.19 20.12
C SER A 112 -9.23 -7.68 19.06
N LYS A 113 -9.75 -8.45 18.09
CA LYS A 113 -9.02 -8.94 16.92
C LYS A 113 -9.64 -8.38 15.66
N ARG A 114 -8.87 -7.61 14.90
CA ARG A 114 -9.31 -7.02 13.64
C ARG A 114 -8.51 -7.58 12.47
N LEU A 115 -9.20 -7.95 11.42
CA LEU A 115 -8.65 -8.36 10.14
C LEU A 115 -9.22 -7.47 9.05
N GLN A 116 -8.36 -6.92 8.19
CA GLN A 116 -8.77 -6.15 7.03
C GLN A 116 -8.02 -6.65 5.82
N GLN A 117 -8.66 -6.70 4.67
CA GLN A 117 -8.04 -7.00 3.39
C GLN A 117 -8.71 -6.22 2.27
N GLY A 118 -7.95 -5.89 1.22
CA GLY A 118 -8.50 -5.12 0.13
C GLY A 118 -7.65 -5.11 -1.11
N LEU A 119 -8.30 -4.78 -2.22
CA LEU A 119 -7.68 -4.56 -3.52
C LEU A 119 -7.71 -3.07 -3.83
N SER A 120 -6.58 -2.54 -4.28
CA SER A 120 -6.37 -1.13 -4.59
C SER A 120 -6.12 -0.93 -6.07
N LEU A 121 -6.66 0.17 -6.61
CA LEU A 121 -6.33 0.69 -7.93
C LEU A 121 -6.03 2.18 -7.80
N ALA A 122 -4.91 2.63 -8.40
CA ALA A 122 -4.53 4.03 -8.32
C ALA A 122 -3.89 4.53 -9.61
N PRO A 123 -4.56 5.39 -10.38
CA PRO A 123 -3.85 6.23 -11.33
C PRO A 123 -2.83 7.08 -10.59
N ASN A 124 -1.63 7.19 -11.15
CA ASN A 124 -0.54 7.92 -10.52
C ASN A 124 0.28 8.71 -11.53
N MET A 125 0.91 9.74 -11.02
CA MET A 125 1.89 10.55 -11.72
C MET A 125 3.19 10.52 -10.91
N ARG A 126 4.30 10.22 -11.59
CA ARG A 126 5.63 10.20 -11.00
C ARG A 126 6.51 11.27 -11.63
N ASN A 127 7.13 12.08 -10.82
CA ASN A 127 8.15 13.05 -11.21
C ASN A 127 9.50 12.59 -10.66
N TYR A 128 10.51 12.57 -11.52
CA TYR A 128 11.86 12.12 -11.20
C TYR A 128 12.82 13.31 -11.28
N ILE A 129 13.65 13.46 -10.27
CA ILE A 129 14.68 14.50 -10.21
C ILE A 129 16.03 13.79 -10.21
N PRO A 130 16.72 13.71 -11.37
CA PRO A 130 17.99 13.02 -11.48
C PRO A 130 19.09 13.75 -10.71
N ILE A 131 19.91 12.98 -9.98
CA ILE A 131 21.09 13.48 -9.29
C ILE A 131 22.32 13.08 -10.10
N GLY A 132 23.13 14.06 -10.49
CA GLY A 132 24.32 13.83 -11.31
C GLY A 132 23.99 13.20 -12.68
N LYS A 133 24.50 12.01 -12.96
CA LYS A 133 24.25 11.26 -14.20
C LYS A 133 22.90 10.50 -14.19
N GLY A 134 22.06 10.69 -13.17
CA GLY A 134 20.73 10.10 -13.05
C GLY A 134 20.70 8.68 -12.51
N GLN A 135 21.82 8.11 -12.07
CA GLN A 135 21.84 6.80 -11.43
C GLN A 135 20.99 6.79 -10.14
N LEU A 136 21.08 7.87 -9.38
CA LEU A 136 20.18 8.14 -8.25
C LEU A 136 19.20 9.24 -8.67
N GLN A 137 17.93 9.01 -8.40
CA GLN A 137 16.89 9.99 -8.68
C GLN A 137 15.97 10.13 -7.47
N VAL A 138 15.57 11.36 -7.17
CA VAL A 138 14.48 11.61 -6.23
C VAL A 138 13.17 11.40 -6.98
N LEU A 139 12.28 10.65 -6.39
CA LEU A 139 10.95 10.36 -6.91
C LEU A 139 9.92 11.12 -6.09
N VAL A 140 8.96 11.75 -6.76
CA VAL A 140 7.73 12.25 -6.14
C VAL A 140 6.54 11.63 -6.86
N GLN A 141 5.83 10.75 -6.19
CA GLN A 141 4.62 10.10 -6.70
C GLN A 141 3.38 10.78 -6.12
N THR A 142 2.45 11.16 -6.98
CA THR A 142 1.11 11.59 -6.61
C THR A 142 0.11 10.57 -7.13
N GLU A 143 -0.83 10.14 -6.30
CA GLU A 143 -1.77 9.07 -6.65
C GLU A 143 -3.17 9.33 -6.12
N LEU A 144 -4.17 8.90 -6.87
CA LEU A 144 -5.55 8.81 -6.42
C LEU A 144 -5.89 7.33 -6.24
N ASN A 145 -5.85 6.85 -5.01
CA ASN A 145 -6.06 5.45 -4.68
C ASN A 145 -7.52 5.17 -4.33
N VAL A 146 -8.07 4.12 -4.92
CA VAL A 146 -9.37 3.55 -4.56
C VAL A 146 -9.12 2.14 -4.08
N THR A 147 -9.51 1.84 -2.84
CA THR A 147 -9.39 0.49 -2.26
C THR A 147 -10.78 -0.05 -1.94
N PHE A 148 -11.06 -1.24 -2.43
CA PHE A 148 -12.23 -2.03 -2.07
C PHE A 148 -11.80 -3.16 -1.15
N GLY A 149 -12.45 -3.30 -0.01
CA GLY A 149 -12.02 -4.28 0.97
C GLY A 149 -13.10 -4.72 1.93
N GLU A 150 -12.71 -5.69 2.74
CA GLU A 150 -13.52 -6.31 3.78
C GLU A 150 -12.84 -6.15 5.12
N SER A 151 -13.60 -5.99 6.17
CA SER A 151 -13.15 -5.96 7.55
C SER A 151 -13.92 -6.99 8.39
N LEU A 152 -13.21 -7.58 9.35
CA LEU A 152 -13.80 -8.45 10.36
C LEU A 152 -13.19 -8.09 11.71
N GLN A 153 -14.01 -7.70 12.67
CA GLN A 153 -13.60 -7.46 14.03
C GLN A 153 -14.32 -8.41 14.97
N ARG A 154 -13.59 -8.98 15.92
CA ARG A 154 -14.15 -9.78 17.02
C ARG A 154 -13.65 -9.23 18.33
N THR A 155 -14.57 -8.88 19.22
CA THR A 155 -14.29 -8.38 20.57
C THR A 155 -14.73 -9.43 21.56
N PHE A 156 -13.77 -9.92 22.36
CA PHE A 156 -13.96 -10.96 23.36
C PHE A 156 -14.07 -10.29 24.73
N ARG A 157 -15.23 -10.40 25.35
CA ARG A 157 -15.52 -10.07 26.75
C ARG A 157 -15.74 -11.38 27.52
N MET A 158 -15.75 -11.37 28.86
CA MET A 158 -15.79 -12.60 29.68
C MET A 158 -16.85 -13.60 29.24
N ASP A 159 -18.08 -13.14 28.95
CA ASP A 159 -19.23 -13.99 28.64
C ASP A 159 -19.83 -13.75 27.25
N ASP A 160 -19.21 -12.86 26.44
CA ASP A 160 -19.78 -12.47 25.14
C ASP A 160 -18.70 -12.26 24.07
N ILE A 161 -19.08 -12.58 22.82
CA ILE A 161 -18.25 -12.37 21.63
C ILE A 161 -19.04 -11.51 20.66
N GLU A 162 -18.65 -10.25 20.55
CA GLU A 162 -19.20 -9.35 19.55
C GLU A 162 -18.43 -9.51 18.23
N LYS A 163 -19.15 -9.74 17.14
CA LYS A 163 -18.62 -9.86 15.78
C LYS A 163 -19.12 -8.72 14.94
N VAL A 164 -18.23 -7.97 14.30
CA VAL A 164 -18.56 -6.92 13.34
C VAL A 164 -17.91 -7.28 12.01
N GLU A 165 -18.68 -7.38 10.96
CA GLU A 165 -18.25 -7.56 9.58
C GLU A 165 -18.55 -6.28 8.81
N GLY A 166 -17.61 -5.85 7.96
CA GLY A 166 -17.79 -4.65 7.16
C GLY A 166 -17.21 -4.79 5.76
N ASP A 167 -17.90 -4.17 4.81
CA ASP A 167 -17.40 -3.92 3.47
C ASP A 167 -17.04 -2.44 3.36
N PHE A 168 -15.86 -2.12 2.85
CA PHE A 168 -15.42 -0.74 2.77
C PHE A 168 -14.89 -0.32 1.41
N VAL A 169 -15.03 0.97 1.14
CA VAL A 169 -14.39 1.67 0.02
C VAL A 169 -13.57 2.82 0.59
N ASP A 170 -12.26 2.77 0.38
CA ASP A 170 -11.35 3.86 0.72
C ASP A 170 -10.97 4.64 -0.52
N LEU A 171 -11.10 5.97 -0.45
CA LEU A 171 -10.58 6.94 -1.40
C LEU A 171 -9.42 7.69 -0.77
N LYS A 172 -8.26 7.74 -1.44
CA LYS A 172 -7.10 8.47 -0.93
C LYS A 172 -6.38 9.21 -2.05
N LEU A 173 -6.29 10.52 -1.93
CA LEU A 173 -5.36 11.34 -2.71
C LEU A 173 -4.07 11.48 -1.88
N GLY A 174 -2.96 10.98 -2.40
CA GLY A 174 -1.71 10.90 -1.66
C GLY A 174 -0.50 11.44 -2.41
N ILE A 175 0.51 11.87 -1.64
CA ILE A 175 1.84 12.24 -2.12
C ILE A 175 2.86 11.37 -1.41
N SER A 176 3.71 10.71 -2.19
CA SER A 176 4.72 9.78 -1.72
C SER A 176 6.08 10.12 -2.35
N PRO A 177 6.94 10.87 -1.63
CA PRO A 177 8.33 11.01 -2.03
C PRO A 177 9.08 9.69 -1.89
N GLY A 178 10.17 9.57 -2.64
CA GLY A 178 11.00 8.39 -2.63
C GLY A 178 12.30 8.57 -3.37
N MET A 179 12.99 7.47 -3.59
CA MET A 179 14.23 7.41 -4.34
C MET A 179 14.21 6.23 -5.30
N VAL A 180 14.88 6.41 -6.44
CA VAL A 180 15.13 5.39 -7.45
C VAL A 180 16.63 5.28 -7.63
N LEU A 181 17.17 4.09 -7.44
CA LEU A 181 18.59 3.78 -7.62
C LEU A 181 18.76 2.77 -8.75
N PHE A 182 19.24 3.20 -9.88
CA PHE A 182 19.56 2.33 -11.01
C PHE A 182 20.84 1.54 -10.74
N PHE A 183 20.77 0.23 -10.80
CA PHE A 183 21.93 -0.65 -10.77
C PHE A 183 22.31 -1.17 -12.15
N ASP A 184 21.40 -1.06 -13.12
CA ASP A 184 21.64 -1.25 -14.54
C ASP A 184 20.82 -0.23 -15.36
N LYS A 185 20.98 -0.18 -16.69
CA LYS A 185 20.29 0.75 -17.59
C LYS A 185 18.75 0.63 -17.52
N HIS A 186 18.27 -0.55 -17.17
CA HIS A 186 16.84 -0.87 -17.14
C HIS A 186 16.33 -1.15 -15.73
N TRP A 187 17.18 -1.63 -14.82
CA TRP A 187 16.77 -2.07 -13.50
C TRP A 187 17.09 -1.05 -12.42
N ALA A 188 16.15 -0.81 -11.55
CA ALA A 188 16.32 0.08 -10.42
C ALA A 188 15.67 -0.51 -9.14
N PHE A 189 16.26 -0.17 -7.99
CA PHE A 189 15.58 -0.24 -6.72
C PHE A 189 14.80 1.03 -6.48
N GLU A 190 13.60 0.89 -5.96
CA GLU A 190 12.72 2.00 -5.62
C GLU A 190 12.35 1.95 -4.14
N THR A 191 12.29 3.11 -3.51
CA THR A 191 11.71 3.24 -2.19
C THR A 191 10.79 4.45 -2.15
N THR A 192 9.64 4.34 -1.51
CA THR A 192 8.70 5.45 -1.31
C THR A 192 8.15 5.45 0.11
N VAL A 193 7.80 6.63 0.60
CA VAL A 193 7.11 6.82 1.87
C VAL A 193 5.93 7.77 1.67
N GLY A 194 4.74 7.37 2.13
CA GLY A 194 3.58 8.25 2.11
C GLY A 194 3.71 9.33 3.19
N ILE A 195 3.67 10.61 2.80
CA ILE A 195 3.84 11.72 3.77
C ILE A 195 2.59 12.55 3.98
N ALA A 196 1.72 12.63 2.97
CA ALA A 196 0.51 13.44 3.04
C ALA A 196 -0.60 12.83 2.21
N GLY A 197 -1.82 12.97 2.65
CA GLY A 197 -2.98 12.52 1.92
C GLY A 197 -4.30 13.04 2.48
N LEU A 198 -5.28 13.13 1.59
CA LEU A 198 -6.68 13.27 1.93
C LEU A 198 -7.31 11.90 1.80
N SER A 199 -8.04 11.46 2.80
CA SER A 199 -8.70 10.16 2.80
C SER A 199 -10.19 10.28 3.11
N MET A 200 -10.96 9.40 2.49
CA MET A 200 -12.37 9.21 2.78
C MET A 200 -12.66 7.70 2.75
N ARG A 201 -13.21 7.18 3.83
CA ARG A 201 -13.64 5.80 3.97
C ARG A 201 -15.14 5.73 4.13
N ILE A 202 -15.75 4.85 3.39
CA ILE A 202 -17.17 4.48 3.53
C ILE A 202 -17.18 3.00 3.88
N GLU A 203 -17.73 2.66 5.03
CA GLU A 203 -17.83 1.28 5.52
C GLU A 203 -19.29 0.95 5.86
N GLU A 204 -19.76 -0.19 5.40
CA GLU A 204 -21.05 -0.75 5.79
C GLU A 204 -20.80 -1.91 6.74
N GLU A 205 -21.25 -1.79 7.98
CA GLU A 205 -21.00 -2.74 9.06
C GLU A 205 -22.27 -3.52 9.42
N ILE A 206 -22.09 -4.80 9.75
CA ILE A 206 -23.14 -5.71 10.26
C ILE A 206 -22.60 -6.31 11.56
N THR A 207 -23.38 -6.15 12.65
CA THR A 207 -23.03 -6.67 13.96
C THR A 207 -23.77 -7.98 14.25
N ASN A 208 -23.06 -9.03 14.70
CA ASN A 208 -23.55 -10.33 15.09
C ASN A 208 -24.48 -10.99 14.06
N ASP A 209 -24.14 -10.86 12.77
CA ASP A 209 -24.90 -11.39 11.62
C ASP A 209 -26.35 -10.84 11.51
N ASP A 210 -26.69 -9.79 12.26
CA ASP A 210 -27.99 -9.13 12.22
C ASP A 210 -28.07 -8.17 11.00
N ARG A 211 -28.62 -8.67 9.91
CA ARG A 211 -28.73 -7.91 8.65
C ARG A 211 -29.73 -6.75 8.71
N ASP A 212 -30.61 -6.75 9.68
CA ASP A 212 -31.63 -5.69 9.89
C ASP A 212 -30.97 -4.48 10.60
N ASN A 213 -29.83 -4.70 11.29
CA ASN A 213 -29.04 -3.67 11.96
C ASN A 213 -27.75 -3.35 11.17
N ARG A 214 -27.93 -2.95 9.91
CA ARG A 214 -26.83 -2.48 9.06
C ARG A 214 -26.51 -1.03 9.37
N GLN A 215 -25.28 -0.75 9.71
CA GLN A 215 -24.79 0.60 9.99
C GLN A 215 -23.84 1.06 8.88
N ARG A 216 -23.99 2.32 8.44
CA ARG A 216 -23.08 2.94 7.50
C ARG A 216 -22.23 3.99 8.22
N VAL A 217 -20.93 3.80 8.17
CA VAL A 217 -19.93 4.71 8.74
C VAL A 217 -19.22 5.43 7.62
N VAL A 218 -19.10 6.76 7.73
CA VAL A 218 -18.32 7.59 6.80
C VAL A 218 -17.26 8.33 7.58
N GLU A 219 -16.00 8.03 7.28
CA GLU A 219 -14.86 8.68 7.88
C GLU A 219 -14.12 9.51 6.82
N SER A 220 -13.70 10.72 7.19
CA SER A 220 -12.85 11.54 6.34
C SER A 220 -11.69 12.08 7.16
N GLY A 221 -10.53 12.19 6.53
CA GLY A 221 -9.32 12.62 7.23
C GLY A 221 -8.33 13.32 6.33
N VAL A 222 -7.52 14.14 6.95
CA VAL A 222 -6.32 14.71 6.36
C VAL A 222 -5.14 14.14 7.12
N ASP A 223 -4.32 13.35 6.43
CA ASP A 223 -3.12 12.78 7.02
C ASP A 223 -1.90 13.59 6.58
N PHE A 224 -1.15 14.07 7.55
CA PHE A 224 0.19 14.59 7.34
C PHE A 224 1.12 13.89 8.34
N ARG A 225 1.66 12.76 7.93
CA ARG A 225 2.54 11.94 8.77
C ARG A 225 3.74 11.47 7.95
N ILE A 226 4.92 11.66 8.48
CA ILE A 226 6.13 11.05 7.94
C ILE A 226 6.43 9.83 8.82
N ASN A 227 6.05 8.65 8.35
CA ASN A 227 6.40 7.42 9.02
C ASN A 227 7.54 6.71 8.26
N LEU A 228 8.77 7.01 8.66
CA LEU A 228 9.97 6.44 8.05
C LEU A 228 10.10 4.92 8.25
N LEU A 229 9.29 4.34 9.13
CA LEU A 229 9.26 2.89 9.35
C LEU A 229 8.33 2.17 8.36
N GLN A 230 7.47 2.90 7.66
CA GLN A 230 6.56 2.37 6.63
C GLN A 230 7.11 2.63 5.23
N LEU A 231 8.30 2.11 4.96
CA LEU A 231 8.90 2.18 3.64
C LEU A 231 8.28 1.14 2.71
N ASN A 232 7.91 1.59 1.53
CA ASN A 232 7.62 0.69 0.42
C ASN A 232 8.95 0.43 -0.32
N LEU A 233 9.34 -0.82 -0.44
CA LEU A 233 10.55 -1.24 -1.14
C LEU A 233 10.17 -2.00 -2.40
N GLY A 234 10.79 -1.66 -3.51
CA GLY A 234 10.44 -2.27 -4.79
C GLY A 234 11.61 -2.38 -5.75
N VAL A 235 11.35 -3.12 -6.81
CA VAL A 235 12.23 -3.25 -7.97
C VAL A 235 11.44 -2.79 -9.20
N ALA A 236 12.06 -1.97 -10.03
CA ALA A 236 11.49 -1.46 -11.26
C ALA A 236 12.35 -1.82 -12.48
N TYR A 237 11.67 -1.99 -13.59
CA TYR A 237 12.25 -2.18 -14.90
C TYR A 237 11.77 -1.10 -15.86
N TYR A 238 12.71 -0.39 -16.49
CA TYR A 238 12.47 0.70 -17.45
C TYR A 238 12.89 0.26 -18.84
N PHE A 239 12.03 0.42 -19.84
CA PHE A 239 12.25 -0.06 -21.22
C PHE A 239 11.74 0.92 -22.28
#